data_c7afcbe7932b47de22ee43634866a158
#
_entry.id   c7afcbe7932b47de22ee43634866a158
#
_cell.length_a   1.000
_cell.length_b   1.000
_cell.length_c   1.000
_cell.angle_alpha   90.00
_cell.angle_beta   90.00
_cell.angle_gamma   90.00
#
_symmetry.space_group_name_H-M   'P 1'
#
loop_
_entity.id
_entity.type
_entity.pdbx_description
1 polymer ?
#
loop_
_entity_poly.entity_id
_entity_poly.type
_entity_poly.pdbx_seq_one_letter_code
_entity_poly.pdbx_strand_id
1 'polypeptide(L)'
;MEFNQYNTTVQQWIHTVLENRETNADVVLECCRDIIAYGRETDDPKLIGFGFFYGGEIYYGLNDGEHFFHMMTEALTYLDRAEEWELVVRCYNYLGIASMSRGNPSIALDYYMNGLKDSDTYDLPMQKVMILINMGLLYLECEHYVDSENSLLEAYQVLQTRQQDEKYNFYMYVFYGNMAECLILQDRLEEAKPYLEYLHKDGWEQVALTERLFIDIVDVIYYHKMGDVQKRNESIQMIHQNLPDNLTVLDFFSDYYRCCLVLLETDQDESFWRIIEVIEPQVVNFKIINLQLKVLSLKMKFYRKHNQNAEYLQAAGLYYELSERNEVVTRNMLSSMITLRKNLENMRKARMKAERKNLVLQERSEQDPLTRMANRFRLNDYAEEVFAYSQENDIPVAMEILDIDYFKEYNDNYGHQEGDRCLVSIANTICNLVEEAEGFCARYGGDEFVIIYANVTREQAVSFAEELRRRVLALEMEHRFSKALPVVTISQGVCWGIPRKGNRSWDFLHAADNMLYRVKKFSRNNYCVGGLDETEDVTMGTAL
;
A
#
# COMPACT_ATOMS: atom_id res chain seq x y z
N MET A 1 9.14 7.21 -2.26
CA MET A 1 8.93 7.53 -3.71
C MET A 1 10.25 7.60 -4.46
N GLU A 2 10.36 6.95 -5.62
CA GLU A 2 11.51 7.09 -6.53
C GLU A 2 11.18 8.06 -7.66
N PHE A 3 12.11 8.96 -7.99
CA PHE A 3 11.92 10.01 -9.01
C PHE A 3 13.02 10.05 -10.07
N ASN A 4 13.90 9.02 -10.10
CA ASN A 4 15.05 8.94 -11.01
C ASN A 4 14.67 8.86 -12.51
N GLN A 5 13.40 8.51 -12.79
CA GLN A 5 12.86 8.38 -14.15
C GLN A 5 12.50 9.72 -14.81
N TYR A 6 12.42 10.80 -14.03
CA TYR A 6 12.01 12.11 -14.53
C TYR A 6 13.22 12.93 -15.05
N ASN A 7 12.93 13.90 -15.89
CA ASN A 7 13.97 14.82 -16.38
C ASN A 7 14.54 15.67 -15.25
N THR A 8 15.72 16.27 -15.50
CA THR A 8 16.48 17.04 -14.51
C THR A 8 15.68 18.20 -13.91
N THR A 9 14.83 18.85 -14.69
CA THR A 9 14.01 19.99 -14.22
C THR A 9 12.97 19.53 -13.19
N VAL A 10 12.25 18.45 -13.47
CA VAL A 10 11.27 17.88 -12.54
C VAL A 10 11.96 17.38 -11.26
N GLN A 11 13.12 16.72 -11.39
CA GLN A 11 13.91 16.30 -10.23
C GLN A 11 14.35 17.49 -9.37
N GLN A 12 14.75 18.62 -9.99
CA GLN A 12 15.08 19.84 -9.26
C GLN A 12 13.89 20.41 -8.50
N TRP A 13 12.70 20.49 -9.11
CA TRP A 13 11.49 20.96 -8.41
C TRP A 13 11.17 20.10 -7.21
N ILE A 14 11.19 18.76 -7.38
CA ILE A 14 10.93 17.81 -6.29
C ILE A 14 11.94 17.99 -5.15
N HIS A 15 13.24 18.09 -5.48
CA HIS A 15 14.29 18.32 -4.50
C HIS A 15 14.07 19.62 -3.74
N THR A 16 13.77 20.72 -4.47
CA THR A 16 13.46 22.02 -3.87
C THR A 16 12.28 21.95 -2.91
N VAL A 17 11.21 21.24 -3.27
CA VAL A 17 10.05 21.03 -2.39
C VAL A 17 10.47 20.32 -1.10
N LEU A 18 11.20 19.20 -1.20
CA LEU A 18 11.58 18.40 -0.05
C LEU A 18 12.55 19.11 0.91
N GLU A 19 13.46 19.93 0.39
CA GLU A 19 14.43 20.68 1.20
C GLU A 19 13.84 21.93 1.85
N ASN A 20 12.88 22.59 1.21
CA ASN A 20 12.39 23.91 1.65
C ASN A 20 11.01 23.87 2.31
N ARG A 21 10.38 22.70 2.46
CA ARG A 21 9.00 22.56 2.99
C ARG A 21 8.79 23.18 4.39
N GLU A 22 9.85 23.26 5.19
CA GLU A 22 9.78 23.82 6.56
C GLU A 22 10.31 25.27 6.62
N THR A 23 10.94 25.77 5.55
CA THR A 23 11.69 27.04 5.60
C THR A 23 11.17 28.11 4.65
N ASN A 24 10.59 27.73 3.50
CA ASN A 24 10.17 28.70 2.47
C ASN A 24 8.89 28.26 1.73
N ALA A 25 7.75 28.65 2.29
CA ALA A 25 6.43 28.29 1.77
C ALA A 25 6.19 28.75 0.32
N ASP A 26 6.61 29.97 -0.05
CA ASP A 26 6.35 30.53 -1.38
C ASP A 26 7.08 29.75 -2.48
N VAL A 27 8.35 29.42 -2.27
CA VAL A 27 9.16 28.60 -3.19
C VAL A 27 8.55 27.20 -3.37
N VAL A 28 8.12 26.59 -2.28
CA VAL A 28 7.49 25.25 -2.32
C VAL A 28 6.19 25.31 -3.11
N LEU A 29 5.32 26.29 -2.86
CA LEU A 29 4.05 26.44 -3.57
C LEU A 29 4.25 26.71 -5.07
N GLU A 30 5.29 27.45 -5.45
CA GLU A 30 5.64 27.67 -6.86
C GLU A 30 6.06 26.35 -7.53
N CYS A 31 7.02 25.62 -6.93
CA CYS A 31 7.45 24.32 -7.46
C CYS A 31 6.30 23.31 -7.50
N CYS A 32 5.42 23.27 -6.50
CA CYS A 32 4.24 22.41 -6.52
C CYS A 32 3.30 22.72 -7.70
N ARG A 33 3.09 24.00 -8.02
CA ARG A 33 2.28 24.39 -9.20
C ARG A 33 2.91 23.91 -10.50
N ASP A 34 4.23 24.05 -10.64
CA ASP A 34 4.96 23.61 -11.84
C ASP A 34 4.91 22.09 -11.99
N ILE A 35 5.11 21.35 -10.90
CA ILE A 35 4.99 19.88 -10.85
C ILE A 35 3.57 19.42 -11.25
N ILE A 36 2.52 20.06 -10.72
CA ILE A 36 1.13 19.75 -11.06
C ILE A 36 0.87 20.05 -12.55
N ALA A 37 1.33 21.18 -13.06
CA ALA A 37 1.15 21.55 -14.46
C ALA A 37 1.83 20.53 -15.38
N TYR A 38 3.09 20.19 -15.12
CA TYR A 38 3.82 19.19 -15.89
C TYR A 38 3.16 17.80 -15.81
N GLY A 39 2.74 17.38 -14.60
CA GLY A 39 2.03 16.11 -14.41
C GLY A 39 0.71 16.02 -15.18
N ARG A 40 -0.01 17.14 -15.32
CA ARG A 40 -1.23 17.22 -16.14
C ARG A 40 -0.94 17.13 -17.64
N GLU A 41 0.14 17.74 -18.11
CA GLU A 41 0.55 17.66 -19.52
C GLU A 41 1.00 16.23 -19.90
N THR A 42 1.61 15.52 -18.96
CA THR A 42 2.12 14.15 -19.17
C THR A 42 1.15 13.04 -18.74
N ASP A 43 -0.03 13.38 -18.21
CA ASP A 43 -1.01 12.48 -17.56
C ASP A 43 -0.37 11.59 -16.49
N ASP A 44 0.51 12.19 -15.66
CA ASP A 44 1.22 11.50 -14.59
C ASP A 44 0.56 11.76 -13.23
N PRO A 45 -0.25 10.81 -12.72
CA PRO A 45 -0.96 10.99 -11.46
C PRO A 45 -0.02 11.06 -10.25
N LYS A 46 1.17 10.47 -10.32
CA LYS A 46 2.17 10.50 -9.24
C LYS A 46 2.69 11.90 -9.01
N LEU A 47 3.09 12.60 -10.08
CA LEU A 47 3.55 13.99 -9.99
C LEU A 47 2.43 14.92 -9.55
N ILE A 48 1.23 14.76 -10.11
CA ILE A 48 0.07 15.58 -9.73
C ILE A 48 -0.22 15.41 -8.23
N GLY A 49 -0.28 14.16 -7.76
CA GLY A 49 -0.51 13.83 -6.36
C GLY A 49 0.57 14.36 -5.42
N PHE A 50 1.84 14.27 -5.82
CA PHE A 50 2.97 14.83 -5.10
C PHE A 50 2.82 16.35 -4.90
N GLY A 51 2.57 17.09 -5.99
CA GLY A 51 2.44 18.55 -5.91
C GLY A 51 1.25 18.99 -5.07
N PHE A 52 0.11 18.30 -5.16
CA PHE A 52 -1.04 18.57 -4.31
C PHE A 52 -0.77 18.25 -2.84
N PHE A 53 -0.11 17.14 -2.54
CA PHE A 53 0.20 16.75 -1.16
C PHE A 53 1.10 17.78 -0.46
N TYR A 54 2.25 18.10 -1.06
CA TYR A 54 3.18 19.03 -0.43
C TYR A 54 2.67 20.47 -0.45
N GLY A 55 1.94 20.88 -1.47
CA GLY A 55 1.22 22.15 -1.45
C GLY A 55 0.17 22.22 -0.33
N GLY A 56 -0.55 21.13 -0.10
CA GLY A 56 -1.49 21.00 1.02
C GLY A 56 -0.79 21.07 2.40
N GLU A 57 0.37 20.43 2.54
CA GLU A 57 1.20 20.49 3.76
C GLU A 57 1.60 21.94 4.09
N ILE A 58 1.99 22.72 3.08
CA ILE A 58 2.28 24.16 3.24
C ILE A 58 1.02 24.92 3.68
N TYR A 59 -0.12 24.73 3.03
CA TYR A 59 -1.36 25.41 3.43
C TYR A 59 -1.85 25.01 4.83
N TYR A 60 -1.56 23.76 5.27
CA TYR A 60 -1.79 23.36 6.67
C TYR A 60 -0.94 24.23 7.63
N GLY A 61 0.37 24.37 7.35
CA GLY A 61 1.27 25.20 8.16
C GLY A 61 0.91 26.70 8.13
N LEU A 62 0.39 27.19 7.01
CA LEU A 62 -0.11 28.57 6.87
C LEU A 62 -1.52 28.77 7.48
N ASN A 63 -2.14 27.68 7.95
CA ASN A 63 -3.51 27.65 8.47
C ASN A 63 -4.59 28.14 7.48
N ASP A 64 -4.30 28.04 6.16
CA ASP A 64 -5.27 28.29 5.10
C ASP A 64 -6.11 27.03 4.87
N GLY A 65 -7.16 26.88 5.65
CA GLY A 65 -7.95 25.67 5.65
C GLY A 65 -8.73 25.41 4.37
N GLU A 66 -9.07 26.44 3.59
CA GLU A 66 -9.79 26.25 2.32
C GLU A 66 -8.87 25.63 1.27
N HIS A 67 -7.71 26.21 1.05
CA HIS A 67 -6.71 25.66 0.14
C HIS A 67 -6.17 24.32 0.63
N PHE A 68 -5.94 24.15 1.92
CA PHE A 68 -5.52 22.88 2.52
C PHE A 68 -6.46 21.72 2.16
N PHE A 69 -7.78 21.86 2.45
CA PHE A 69 -8.74 20.79 2.17
C PHE A 69 -8.85 20.48 0.68
N HIS A 70 -8.83 21.50 -0.17
CA HIS A 70 -8.82 21.31 -1.61
C HIS A 70 -7.58 20.52 -2.06
N MET A 71 -6.38 20.97 -1.66
CA MET A 71 -5.13 20.33 -2.05
C MET A 71 -5.04 18.89 -1.55
N MET A 72 -5.39 18.61 -0.28
CA MET A 72 -5.34 17.26 0.29
C MET A 72 -6.37 16.32 -0.35
N THR A 73 -7.55 16.81 -0.71
CA THR A 73 -8.59 16.02 -1.39
C THR A 73 -8.15 15.63 -2.80
N GLU A 74 -7.57 16.58 -3.55
CA GLU A 74 -7.00 16.30 -4.87
C GLU A 74 -5.79 15.35 -4.75
N ALA A 75 -4.87 15.60 -3.80
CA ALA A 75 -3.75 14.72 -3.53
C ALA A 75 -4.20 13.28 -3.32
N LEU A 76 -5.17 13.06 -2.43
CA LEU A 76 -5.70 11.74 -2.13
C LEU A 76 -6.21 11.03 -3.38
N THR A 77 -6.91 11.76 -4.28
CA THR A 77 -7.46 11.21 -5.53
C THR A 77 -6.37 10.76 -6.49
N TYR A 78 -5.33 11.58 -6.70
CA TYR A 78 -4.25 11.26 -7.63
C TYR A 78 -3.25 10.25 -7.06
N LEU A 79 -2.95 10.30 -5.76
CA LEU A 79 -2.07 9.35 -5.09
C LEU A 79 -2.69 7.95 -4.98
N ASP A 80 -4.00 7.83 -4.75
CA ASP A 80 -4.72 6.55 -4.82
C ASP A 80 -4.64 5.94 -6.23
N ARG A 81 -4.77 6.77 -7.28
CA ARG A 81 -4.59 6.35 -8.68
C ARG A 81 -3.15 5.93 -8.99
N ALA A 82 -2.17 6.59 -8.39
CA ALA A 82 -0.75 6.31 -8.55
C ALA A 82 -0.24 5.18 -7.63
N GLU A 83 -1.09 4.65 -6.74
CA GLU A 83 -0.75 3.60 -5.76
C GLU A 83 0.36 4.01 -4.77
N GLU A 84 0.50 5.32 -4.50
CA GLU A 84 1.48 5.86 -3.55
C GLU A 84 0.91 5.87 -2.12
N TRP A 85 0.75 4.67 -1.58
CA TRP A 85 -0.04 4.39 -0.37
C TRP A 85 0.48 5.08 0.88
N GLU A 86 1.78 5.28 1.00
CA GLU A 86 2.35 6.01 2.12
C GLU A 86 1.80 7.44 2.21
N LEU A 87 1.76 8.16 1.07
CA LEU A 87 1.21 9.51 1.02
C LEU A 87 -0.32 9.52 1.12
N VAL A 88 -1.01 8.48 0.61
CA VAL A 88 -2.46 8.29 0.80
C VAL A 88 -2.79 8.25 2.29
N VAL A 89 -2.09 7.43 3.08
CA VAL A 89 -2.29 7.33 4.54
C VAL A 89 -1.97 8.67 5.23
N ARG A 90 -0.92 9.36 4.80
CA ARG A 90 -0.59 10.69 5.33
C ARG A 90 -1.67 11.73 4.99
N CYS A 91 -2.29 11.69 3.81
CA CYS A 91 -3.45 12.54 3.49
C CYS A 91 -4.61 12.30 4.45
N TYR A 92 -4.95 11.03 4.72
CA TYR A 92 -5.99 10.70 5.70
C TYR A 92 -5.66 11.24 7.09
N ASN A 93 -4.40 11.14 7.50
CA ASN A 93 -3.95 11.68 8.79
C ASN A 93 -4.16 13.20 8.88
N TYR A 94 -3.68 13.96 7.90
CA TYR A 94 -3.85 15.41 7.87
C TYR A 94 -5.32 15.84 7.83
N LEU A 95 -6.15 15.17 7.02
CA LEU A 95 -7.58 15.43 6.95
C LEU A 95 -8.29 15.11 8.28
N GLY A 96 -7.85 14.05 8.97
CA GLY A 96 -8.32 13.68 10.30
C GLY A 96 -8.01 14.76 11.34
N ILE A 97 -6.75 15.19 11.47
CA ILE A 97 -6.31 16.24 12.39
C ILE A 97 -7.08 17.55 12.14
N ALA A 98 -7.15 17.98 10.87
CA ALA A 98 -7.87 19.19 10.50
C ALA A 98 -9.39 19.10 10.78
N SER A 99 -9.98 17.91 10.71
CA SER A 99 -11.38 17.68 11.08
C SER A 99 -11.61 17.78 12.58
N MET A 100 -10.67 17.25 13.39
CA MET A 100 -10.69 17.37 14.85
C MET A 100 -10.66 18.84 15.29
N SER A 101 -9.70 19.61 14.79
CA SER A 101 -9.56 21.03 15.13
C SER A 101 -10.82 21.84 14.80
N ARG A 102 -11.58 21.41 13.77
CA ARG A 102 -12.87 22.02 13.39
C ARG A 102 -14.07 21.48 14.15
N GLY A 103 -13.87 20.61 15.14
CA GLY A 103 -14.95 20.06 15.98
C GLY A 103 -15.78 18.99 15.30
N ASN A 104 -15.21 18.23 14.37
CA ASN A 104 -15.88 17.15 13.63
C ASN A 104 -15.24 15.78 13.91
N PRO A 105 -15.33 15.23 15.13
CA PRO A 105 -14.67 13.97 15.50
C PRO A 105 -15.15 12.78 14.67
N SER A 106 -16.43 12.74 14.28
CA SER A 106 -16.95 11.65 13.45
C SER A 106 -16.32 11.63 12.04
N ILE A 107 -16.05 12.80 11.45
CA ILE A 107 -15.36 12.92 10.18
C ILE A 107 -13.88 12.53 10.33
N ALA A 108 -13.25 12.97 11.42
CA ALA A 108 -11.87 12.61 11.73
C ALA A 108 -11.71 11.10 11.89
N LEU A 109 -12.62 10.46 12.62
CA LEU A 109 -12.62 9.01 12.80
C LEU A 109 -12.74 8.26 11.47
N ASP A 110 -13.62 8.72 10.55
CA ASP A 110 -13.76 8.10 9.23
C ASP A 110 -12.45 8.19 8.43
N TYR A 111 -11.75 9.32 8.45
CA TYR A 111 -10.44 9.45 7.80
C TYR A 111 -9.39 8.53 8.43
N TYR A 112 -9.29 8.50 9.76
CA TYR A 112 -8.34 7.62 10.45
C TYR A 112 -8.62 6.14 10.19
N MET A 113 -9.88 5.70 10.20
CA MET A 113 -10.25 4.32 9.88
C MET A 113 -9.87 3.91 8.45
N ASN A 114 -10.01 4.81 7.47
CA ASN A 114 -9.54 4.56 6.11
C ASN A 114 -8.00 4.50 6.05
N GLY A 115 -7.30 5.41 6.74
CA GLY A 115 -5.85 5.40 6.85
C GLY A 115 -5.32 4.13 7.52
N LEU A 116 -5.97 3.68 8.60
CA LEU A 116 -5.62 2.43 9.29
C LEU A 116 -5.79 1.21 8.37
N LYS A 117 -6.93 1.12 7.70
CA LYS A 117 -7.21 0.04 6.74
C LYS A 117 -6.17 -0.01 5.61
N ASP A 118 -5.82 1.13 5.03
CA ASP A 118 -4.84 1.18 3.94
C ASP A 118 -3.42 0.89 4.47
N SER A 119 -3.07 1.34 5.69
CA SER A 119 -1.77 1.01 6.30
C SER A 119 -1.61 -0.48 6.59
N ASP A 120 -2.68 -1.19 6.99
CA ASP A 120 -2.68 -2.64 7.16
C ASP A 120 -2.62 -3.37 5.81
N THR A 121 -3.37 -2.89 4.81
CA THR A 121 -3.45 -3.53 3.48
C THR A 121 -2.12 -3.50 2.74
N TYR A 122 -1.36 -2.41 2.89
CA TYR A 122 -0.12 -2.17 2.15
C TYR A 122 1.16 -2.26 3.01
N ASP A 123 1.06 -2.85 4.21
CA ASP A 123 2.17 -3.05 5.15
C ASP A 123 2.99 -1.78 5.45
N LEU A 124 2.32 -0.75 5.96
CA LEU A 124 2.89 0.56 6.29
C LEU A 124 2.94 0.78 7.82
N PRO A 125 3.82 0.10 8.55
CA PRO A 125 3.77 0.06 10.02
C PRO A 125 3.98 1.43 10.70
N MET A 126 4.85 2.30 10.19
CA MET A 126 5.08 3.62 10.80
C MET A 126 3.91 4.58 10.53
N GLN A 127 3.25 4.47 9.38
CA GLN A 127 2.03 5.20 9.08
C GLN A 127 0.86 4.68 9.92
N LYS A 128 0.82 3.36 10.19
CA LYS A 128 -0.14 2.76 11.14
C LYS A 128 0.03 3.34 12.54
N VAL A 129 1.28 3.44 13.05
CA VAL A 129 1.58 4.07 14.35
C VAL A 129 1.06 5.50 14.41
N MET A 130 1.33 6.31 13.38
CA MET A 130 0.87 7.69 13.29
C MET A 130 -0.66 7.79 13.39
N ILE A 131 -1.39 6.95 12.64
CA ILE A 131 -2.86 6.93 12.68
C ILE A 131 -3.37 6.49 14.05
N LEU A 132 -2.82 5.42 14.64
CA LEU A 132 -3.25 4.89 15.93
C LEU A 132 -3.06 5.90 17.07
N ILE A 133 -1.95 6.63 17.07
CA ILE A 133 -1.71 7.71 18.05
C ILE A 133 -2.79 8.80 17.91
N ASN A 134 -3.06 9.25 16.69
CA ASN A 134 -4.08 10.30 16.47
C ASN A 134 -5.50 9.80 16.73
N MET A 135 -5.79 8.52 16.52
CA MET A 135 -7.05 7.90 16.97
C MET A 135 -7.13 7.87 18.50
N GLY A 136 -6.03 7.55 19.19
CA GLY A 136 -5.94 7.63 20.64
C GLY A 136 -6.29 9.02 21.17
N LEU A 137 -5.72 10.07 20.56
CA LEU A 137 -6.04 11.46 20.89
C LEU A 137 -7.50 11.82 20.60
N LEU A 138 -8.06 11.37 19.47
CA LEU A 138 -9.47 11.56 19.15
C LEU A 138 -10.38 10.93 20.22
N TYR A 139 -10.10 9.70 20.61
CA TYR A 139 -10.86 9.02 21.66
C TYR A 139 -10.72 9.74 23.02
N LEU A 140 -9.53 10.23 23.33
CA LEU A 140 -9.27 11.02 24.54
C LEU A 140 -10.12 12.30 24.58
N GLU A 141 -10.18 13.03 23.46
CA GLU A 141 -11.02 14.23 23.32
C GLU A 141 -12.52 13.94 23.46
N CYS A 142 -12.95 12.74 23.08
CA CYS A 142 -14.33 12.29 23.19
C CYS A 142 -14.62 11.59 24.53
N GLU A 143 -13.69 11.58 25.49
CA GLU A 143 -13.79 10.91 26.79
C GLU A 143 -13.98 9.38 26.69
N HIS A 144 -13.60 8.78 25.55
CA HIS A 144 -13.57 7.33 25.32
C HIS A 144 -12.21 6.76 25.75
N TYR A 145 -11.90 6.84 27.03
CA TYR A 145 -10.56 6.54 27.58
C TYR A 145 -10.08 5.10 27.31
N VAL A 146 -10.99 4.12 27.39
CA VAL A 146 -10.63 2.70 27.11
C VAL A 146 -10.22 2.51 25.65
N ASP A 147 -10.91 3.13 24.71
CA ASP A 147 -10.58 3.05 23.30
C ASP A 147 -9.29 3.83 23.00
N SER A 148 -9.06 4.95 23.70
CA SER A 148 -7.80 5.70 23.64
C SER A 148 -6.62 4.83 24.09
N GLU A 149 -6.71 4.22 25.27
CA GLU A 149 -5.68 3.33 25.82
C GLU A 149 -5.38 2.16 24.88
N ASN A 150 -6.42 1.49 24.36
CA ASN A 150 -6.25 0.37 23.41
C ASN A 150 -5.54 0.81 22.13
N SER A 151 -5.92 1.95 21.55
CA SER A 151 -5.30 2.47 20.33
C SER A 151 -3.83 2.82 20.54
N LEU A 152 -3.50 3.46 21.67
CA LEU A 152 -2.11 3.78 22.04
C LEU A 152 -1.28 2.52 22.29
N LEU A 153 -1.83 1.49 22.96
CA LEU A 153 -1.14 0.23 23.20
C LEU A 153 -0.90 -0.54 21.89
N GLU A 154 -1.83 -0.51 20.94
CA GLU A 154 -1.61 -1.09 19.62
C GLU A 154 -0.47 -0.37 18.88
N ALA A 155 -0.42 0.97 18.93
CA ALA A 155 0.68 1.75 18.37
C ALA A 155 2.03 1.35 19.00
N TYR A 156 2.07 1.20 20.32
CA TYR A 156 3.26 0.78 21.05
C TYR A 156 3.76 -0.62 20.63
N GLN A 157 2.83 -1.58 20.46
CA GLN A 157 3.19 -2.92 19.97
C GLN A 157 3.86 -2.89 18.60
N VAL A 158 3.35 -2.09 17.68
CA VAL A 158 3.97 -1.90 16.36
C VAL A 158 5.35 -1.26 16.49
N LEU A 159 5.49 -0.20 17.30
CA LEU A 159 6.76 0.49 17.55
C LEU A 159 7.85 -0.46 18.07
N GLN A 160 7.53 -1.37 18.99
CA GLN A 160 8.50 -2.32 19.53
C GLN A 160 9.15 -3.20 18.46
N THR A 161 8.49 -3.41 17.32
CA THR A 161 9.04 -4.15 16.17
C THR A 161 9.90 -3.28 15.25
N ARG A 162 9.97 -1.94 15.46
CA ARG A 162 10.58 -0.95 14.56
C ARG A 162 11.60 -0.04 15.27
N GLN A 163 12.32 -0.55 16.25
CA GLN A 163 13.26 0.23 17.08
C GLN A 163 14.42 0.89 16.31
N GLN A 164 14.69 0.46 15.07
CA GLN A 164 15.73 1.03 14.21
C GLN A 164 15.21 2.15 13.30
N ASP A 165 13.89 2.44 13.31
CA ASP A 165 13.32 3.52 12.51
C ASP A 165 13.75 4.88 13.09
N GLU A 166 14.09 5.83 12.21
CA GLU A 166 14.53 7.18 12.62
C GLU A 166 13.48 7.93 13.44
N LYS A 167 12.19 7.62 13.25
CA LYS A 167 11.07 8.23 13.97
C LYS A 167 10.68 7.48 15.25
N TYR A 168 11.34 6.37 15.56
CA TYR A 168 11.01 5.55 16.73
C TYR A 168 10.97 6.36 18.02
N ASN A 169 12.05 7.12 18.30
CA ASN A 169 12.16 7.90 19.54
C ASN A 169 11.07 8.97 19.62
N PHE A 170 10.76 9.66 18.50
CA PHE A 170 9.69 10.65 18.45
C PHE A 170 8.34 10.03 18.81
N TYR A 171 7.96 8.93 18.15
CA TYR A 171 6.67 8.29 18.44
C TYR A 171 6.62 7.64 19.83
N MET A 172 7.73 7.16 20.36
CA MET A 172 7.79 6.69 21.75
C MET A 172 7.52 7.82 22.74
N TYR A 173 8.11 8.98 22.51
CA TYR A 173 7.87 10.16 23.35
C TYR A 173 6.38 10.56 23.32
N VAL A 174 5.79 10.66 22.12
CA VAL A 174 4.37 10.98 21.94
C VAL A 174 3.46 9.92 22.60
N PHE A 175 3.81 8.65 22.47
CA PHE A 175 3.09 7.56 23.14
C PHE A 175 3.08 7.72 24.65
N TYR A 176 4.26 7.94 25.26
CA TYR A 176 4.35 8.09 26.72
C TYR A 176 3.56 9.28 27.24
N GLY A 177 3.60 10.41 26.54
CA GLY A 177 2.82 11.60 26.89
C GLY A 177 1.31 11.37 26.84
N ASN A 178 0.82 10.85 25.73
CA ASN A 178 -0.60 10.60 25.54
C ASN A 178 -1.14 9.51 26.48
N MET A 179 -0.33 8.48 26.77
CA MET A 179 -0.70 7.44 27.73
C MET A 179 -0.76 7.99 29.14
N ALA A 180 0.21 8.80 29.56
CA ALA A 180 0.19 9.48 30.87
C ALA A 180 -1.08 10.30 31.02
N GLU A 181 -1.41 11.14 30.02
CA GLU A 181 -2.62 11.97 30.04
C GLU A 181 -3.89 11.13 30.08
N CYS A 182 -3.97 10.07 29.27
CA CYS A 182 -5.12 9.16 29.26
C CYS A 182 -5.37 8.54 30.64
N LEU A 183 -4.33 8.09 31.33
CA LEU A 183 -4.44 7.51 32.67
C LEU A 183 -4.77 8.56 33.74
N ILE A 184 -4.20 9.77 33.63
CA ILE A 184 -4.49 10.88 34.54
C ILE A 184 -5.98 11.26 34.45
N LEU A 185 -6.54 11.34 33.25
CA LEU A 185 -7.95 11.69 33.06
C LEU A 185 -8.90 10.61 33.58
N GLN A 186 -8.46 9.35 33.65
CA GLN A 186 -9.18 8.24 34.29
C GLN A 186 -9.00 8.17 35.82
N ASP A 187 -8.30 9.12 36.46
CA ASP A 187 -7.90 9.09 37.86
C ASP A 187 -7.00 7.89 38.27
N ARG A 188 -6.33 7.24 37.31
CA ARG A 188 -5.37 6.14 37.50
C ARG A 188 -3.96 6.69 37.70
N LEU A 189 -3.77 7.51 38.71
CA LEU A 189 -2.57 8.34 38.92
C LEU A 189 -1.31 7.52 39.18
N GLU A 190 -1.41 6.43 39.95
CA GLU A 190 -0.27 5.54 40.21
C GLU A 190 0.21 4.82 38.93
N GLU A 191 -0.70 4.51 38.03
CA GLU A 191 -0.35 3.90 36.75
C GLU A 191 0.21 4.91 35.76
N ALA A 192 -0.17 6.19 35.83
CA ALA A 192 0.38 7.27 35.01
C ALA A 192 1.83 7.62 35.37
N LYS A 193 2.20 7.46 36.64
CA LYS A 193 3.51 7.86 37.16
C LYS A 193 4.72 7.31 36.38
N PRO A 194 4.84 6.02 36.04
CA PRO A 194 5.96 5.51 35.26
C PRO A 194 6.11 6.16 33.87
N TYR A 195 5.01 6.56 33.24
CA TYR A 195 5.01 7.24 31.93
C TYR A 195 5.57 8.66 32.07
N LEU A 196 5.18 9.41 33.12
CA LEU A 196 5.75 10.72 33.42
C LEU A 196 7.22 10.63 33.79
N GLU A 197 7.63 9.66 34.63
CA GLU A 197 9.03 9.44 34.99
C GLU A 197 9.90 9.13 33.75
N TYR A 198 9.36 8.46 32.74
CA TYR A 198 10.05 8.23 31.47
C TYR A 198 10.26 9.54 30.69
N LEU A 199 9.26 10.41 30.64
CA LEU A 199 9.34 11.72 29.96
C LEU A 199 10.31 12.69 30.62
N HIS A 200 10.52 12.56 31.96
CA HIS A 200 11.47 13.39 32.72
C HIS A 200 12.91 12.84 32.76
N LYS A 201 13.19 11.69 32.13
CA LYS A 201 14.57 11.16 32.07
C LYS A 201 15.48 12.09 31.26
N ASP A 202 16.74 12.21 31.73
CA ASP A 202 17.81 12.84 30.97
C ASP A 202 17.99 12.14 29.61
N GLY A 203 18.14 12.91 28.54
CA GLY A 203 18.33 12.37 27.19
C GLY A 203 17.33 12.89 26.16
N TRP A 204 16.29 13.61 26.58
CA TRP A 204 15.36 14.31 25.68
C TRP A 204 15.80 15.76 25.37
N GLU A 205 17.11 16.03 25.45
CA GLU A 205 17.68 17.37 25.17
C GLU A 205 17.40 17.85 23.74
N GLN A 206 17.10 16.93 22.83
CA GLN A 206 16.74 17.21 21.44
C GLN A 206 15.24 17.46 21.24
N VAL A 207 14.42 17.32 22.30
CA VAL A 207 12.99 17.57 22.24
C VAL A 207 12.74 19.07 22.13
N ALA A 208 11.94 19.49 21.17
CA ALA A 208 11.61 20.89 20.94
C ALA A 208 10.95 21.53 22.18
N LEU A 209 11.12 22.84 22.35
CA LEU A 209 10.56 23.59 23.48
C LEU A 209 9.05 23.39 23.63
N THR A 210 8.33 23.28 22.52
CA THR A 210 6.87 23.04 22.46
C THR A 210 6.47 21.70 23.05
N GLU A 211 7.29 20.66 22.84
CA GLU A 211 7.04 19.32 23.38
C GLU A 211 7.33 19.24 24.88
N ARG A 212 8.34 20.00 25.36
CA ARG A 212 8.60 20.13 26.82
C ARG A 212 7.45 20.83 27.52
N LEU A 213 6.90 21.86 26.91
CA LEU A 213 5.75 22.59 27.43
C LEU A 213 4.50 21.68 27.57
N PHE A 214 4.32 20.72 26.66
CA PHE A 214 3.28 19.70 26.79
C PHE A 214 3.43 18.89 28.07
N ILE A 215 4.65 18.47 28.43
CA ILE A 215 4.90 17.73 29.68
C ILE A 215 4.56 18.58 30.89
N ASP A 216 4.99 19.87 30.91
CA ASP A 216 4.67 20.79 32.01
C ASP A 216 3.15 20.94 32.19
N ILE A 217 2.38 20.94 31.09
CA ILE A 217 0.91 20.97 31.12
C ILE A 217 0.32 19.69 31.72
N VAL A 218 0.81 18.52 31.27
CA VAL A 218 0.36 17.23 31.82
C VAL A 218 0.69 17.12 33.30
N ASP A 219 1.85 17.61 33.73
CA ASP A 219 2.25 17.68 35.13
C ASP A 219 1.30 18.56 35.96
N VAL A 220 0.88 19.72 35.45
CA VAL A 220 -0.10 20.57 36.15
C VAL A 220 -1.38 19.80 36.47
N ILE A 221 -1.90 19.04 35.46
CA ILE A 221 -3.12 18.25 35.63
C ILE A 221 -2.87 17.09 36.60
N TYR A 222 -1.73 16.40 36.48
CA TYR A 222 -1.36 15.29 37.36
C TYR A 222 -1.24 15.71 38.82
N TYR A 223 -0.43 16.75 39.12
CA TYR A 223 -0.25 17.24 40.50
C TYR A 223 -1.49 17.90 41.06
N HIS A 224 -2.34 18.50 40.23
CA HIS A 224 -3.66 18.98 40.66
C HIS A 224 -4.53 17.84 41.18
N LYS A 225 -4.63 16.73 40.41
CA LYS A 225 -5.41 15.56 40.84
C LYS A 225 -4.79 14.82 42.04
N MET A 226 -3.46 14.81 42.15
CA MET A 226 -2.75 14.29 43.32
C MET A 226 -2.94 15.16 44.58
N GLY A 227 -3.39 16.39 44.47
CA GLY A 227 -3.47 17.36 45.55
C GLY A 227 -2.11 17.95 45.97
N ASP A 228 -1.05 17.75 45.16
CA ASP A 228 0.28 18.32 45.42
C ASP A 228 0.35 19.75 44.88
N VAL A 229 -0.08 20.70 45.77
CA VAL A 229 -0.15 22.13 45.44
C VAL A 229 1.23 22.70 45.10
N GLN A 230 2.29 22.24 45.78
CA GLN A 230 3.63 22.78 45.57
C GLN A 230 4.12 22.43 44.14
N LYS A 231 4.15 21.17 43.80
CA LYS A 231 4.63 20.72 42.47
C LYS A 231 3.75 21.26 41.35
N ARG A 232 2.41 21.28 41.52
CA ARG A 232 1.53 21.92 40.54
C ARG A 232 1.92 23.37 40.28
N ASN A 233 2.19 24.16 41.34
CA ASN A 233 2.57 25.56 41.17
C ASN A 233 3.97 25.71 40.54
N GLU A 234 4.90 24.79 40.82
CA GLU A 234 6.20 24.74 40.15
C GLU A 234 6.02 24.51 38.64
N SER A 235 5.19 23.54 38.23
CA SER A 235 4.90 23.28 36.79
C SER A 235 4.19 24.47 36.13
N ILE A 236 3.26 25.15 36.82
CA ILE A 236 2.64 26.40 36.31
C ILE A 236 3.70 27.49 36.06
N GLN A 237 4.68 27.65 36.95
CA GLN A 237 5.78 28.57 36.75
C GLN A 237 6.66 28.22 35.56
N MET A 238 6.93 26.92 35.31
CA MET A 238 7.66 26.47 34.13
C MET A 238 6.91 26.81 32.84
N ILE A 239 5.60 26.59 32.80
CA ILE A 239 4.74 27.03 31.67
C ILE A 239 4.88 28.54 31.45
N HIS A 240 4.80 29.32 32.51
CA HIS A 240 4.86 30.79 32.44
C HIS A 240 6.20 31.31 31.90
N GLN A 241 7.32 30.65 32.26
CA GLN A 241 8.66 30.99 31.80
C GLN A 241 8.94 30.55 30.36
N ASN A 242 8.38 29.42 29.95
CA ASN A 242 8.68 28.75 28.68
C ASN A 242 7.65 28.98 27.60
N LEU A 243 6.53 29.68 27.88
CA LEU A 243 5.46 29.93 26.91
C LEU A 243 5.98 30.88 25.81
N PRO A 244 6.25 30.40 24.58
CA PRO A 244 6.78 31.24 23.52
C PRO A 244 5.67 32.09 22.89
N ASP A 245 6.03 33.27 22.38
CA ASP A 245 5.08 34.16 21.69
C ASP A 245 4.58 33.57 20.36
N ASN A 246 5.35 32.66 19.75
CA ASN A 246 5.03 31.96 18.48
C ASN A 246 4.87 30.46 18.71
N LEU A 247 3.73 30.05 19.23
CA LEU A 247 3.41 28.65 19.49
C LEU A 247 2.67 28.00 18.32
N THR A 248 2.92 26.72 18.04
CA THR A 248 2.03 25.89 17.24
C THR A 248 0.82 25.49 18.11
N VAL A 249 -0.14 26.40 18.25
CA VAL A 249 -1.32 26.20 19.14
C VAL A 249 -2.20 25.04 18.71
N LEU A 250 -2.19 24.69 17.41
CA LEU A 250 -3.13 23.69 16.90
C LEU A 250 -2.89 22.29 17.45
N ASP A 251 -1.63 21.91 17.62
CA ASP A 251 -1.28 20.54 18.02
C ASP A 251 -1.52 20.28 19.52
N PHE A 252 -1.48 21.32 20.35
CA PHE A 252 -1.61 21.23 21.81
C PHE A 252 -2.78 22.03 22.38
N PHE A 253 -3.73 22.45 21.53
CA PHE A 253 -4.85 23.30 21.98
C PHE A 253 -5.66 22.66 23.11
N SER A 254 -5.92 21.38 23.04
CA SER A 254 -6.70 20.65 24.02
C SER A 254 -6.03 20.60 25.38
N ASP A 255 -4.72 20.52 25.39
CA ASP A 255 -3.90 20.52 26.60
C ASP A 255 -3.96 21.90 27.28
N TYR A 256 -3.76 22.97 26.49
CA TYR A 256 -3.94 24.33 26.98
C TYR A 256 -5.35 24.56 27.53
N TYR A 257 -6.37 24.05 26.85
CA TYR A 257 -7.75 24.16 27.30
C TYR A 257 -7.94 23.49 28.67
N ARG A 258 -7.44 22.25 28.86
CA ARG A 258 -7.49 21.51 30.11
C ARG A 258 -6.69 22.21 31.22
N CYS A 259 -5.48 22.70 30.91
CA CYS A 259 -4.67 23.49 31.82
C CYS A 259 -5.46 24.74 32.31
N CYS A 260 -6.07 25.49 31.40
CA CYS A 260 -6.88 26.65 31.73
C CYS A 260 -8.05 26.31 32.68
N LEU A 261 -8.67 25.13 32.57
CA LEU A 261 -9.68 24.67 33.50
C LEU A 261 -9.11 24.50 34.91
N VAL A 262 -7.95 23.87 35.07
CA VAL A 262 -7.25 23.74 36.36
C VAL A 262 -6.87 25.09 36.93
N LEU A 263 -6.39 26.03 36.11
CA LEU A 263 -6.04 27.38 36.54
C LEU A 263 -7.27 28.15 37.06
N LEU A 264 -8.42 27.99 36.40
CA LEU A 264 -9.67 28.54 36.84
C LEU A 264 -10.14 27.94 38.19
N GLU A 265 -10.02 26.63 38.38
CA GLU A 265 -10.40 25.95 39.63
C GLU A 265 -9.52 26.36 40.81
N THR A 266 -8.28 26.73 40.56
CA THR A 266 -7.26 27.02 41.57
C THR A 266 -6.96 28.50 41.78
N ASP A 267 -7.79 29.39 41.25
CA ASP A 267 -7.67 30.87 41.37
C ASP A 267 -6.31 31.41 40.82
N GLN A 268 -5.77 30.79 39.78
CA GLN A 268 -4.52 31.21 39.13
C GLN A 268 -4.83 32.16 37.95
N ASP A 269 -5.46 33.29 38.22
CA ASP A 269 -6.02 34.22 37.23
C ASP A 269 -4.94 34.80 36.28
N GLU A 270 -3.76 35.13 36.81
CA GLU A 270 -2.67 35.69 36.02
C GLU A 270 -2.17 34.67 34.97
N SER A 271 -1.94 33.44 35.40
CA SER A 271 -1.49 32.36 34.53
C SER A 271 -2.56 31.99 33.49
N PHE A 272 -3.84 32.01 33.89
CA PHE A 272 -4.96 31.80 32.97
C PHE A 272 -4.95 32.84 31.82
N TRP A 273 -4.86 34.12 32.15
CA TRP A 273 -4.85 35.17 31.13
C TRP A 273 -3.61 35.15 30.28
N ARG A 274 -2.46 34.83 30.84
CA ARG A 274 -1.22 34.68 30.07
C ARG A 274 -1.34 33.60 28.96
N ILE A 275 -1.98 32.46 29.24
CA ILE A 275 -2.27 31.45 28.23
C ILE A 275 -3.29 31.95 27.21
N ILE A 276 -4.38 32.55 27.64
CA ILE A 276 -5.43 33.09 26.75
C ILE A 276 -4.84 34.15 25.79
N GLU A 277 -3.99 35.04 26.26
CA GLU A 277 -3.34 36.09 25.45
C GLU A 277 -2.47 35.52 24.35
N VAL A 278 -1.87 34.33 24.53
CA VAL A 278 -1.07 33.64 23.51
C VAL A 278 -1.94 32.88 22.53
N ILE A 279 -2.95 32.14 23.01
CA ILE A 279 -3.74 31.26 22.14
C ILE A 279 -4.85 31.99 21.37
N GLU A 280 -5.50 33.02 21.96
CA GLU A 280 -6.66 33.69 21.34
C GLU A 280 -6.31 34.36 19.99
N PRO A 281 -5.22 35.15 19.84
CA PRO A 281 -4.86 35.76 18.58
C PRO A 281 -4.60 34.72 17.47
N GLN A 282 -4.01 33.59 17.83
CA GLN A 282 -3.70 32.53 16.90
C GLN A 282 -4.95 31.84 16.38
N VAL A 283 -5.89 31.41 17.28
CA VAL A 283 -7.13 30.77 16.83
C VAL A 283 -8.03 31.71 16.02
N VAL A 284 -7.94 33.02 16.26
CA VAL A 284 -8.63 34.03 15.42
C VAL A 284 -7.99 34.13 14.05
N ASN A 285 -6.65 34.21 13.97
CA ASN A 285 -5.92 34.27 12.72
C ASN A 285 -6.11 33.00 11.87
N PHE A 286 -6.17 31.83 12.52
CA PHE A 286 -6.42 30.54 11.86
C PHE A 286 -7.85 30.37 11.36
N LYS A 287 -8.76 31.25 11.76
CA LYS A 287 -10.19 31.20 11.39
C LYS A 287 -10.87 29.87 11.72
N ILE A 288 -10.35 29.13 12.70
CA ILE A 288 -10.93 27.86 13.15
C ILE A 288 -12.00 28.16 14.18
N ILE A 289 -13.25 28.22 13.74
CA ILE A 289 -14.39 28.66 14.56
C ILE A 289 -14.54 27.80 15.81
N ASN A 290 -14.36 26.48 15.71
CA ASN A 290 -14.48 25.57 16.87
C ASN A 290 -13.51 25.94 18.01
N LEU A 291 -12.25 26.27 17.68
CA LEU A 291 -11.27 26.66 18.69
C LEU A 291 -11.58 28.03 19.29
N GLN A 292 -12.10 28.98 18.50
CA GLN A 292 -12.58 30.25 19.00
C GLN A 292 -13.75 30.08 20.00
N LEU A 293 -14.67 29.16 19.70
CA LEU A 293 -15.76 28.81 20.62
C LEU A 293 -15.24 28.24 21.95
N LYS A 294 -14.23 27.37 21.90
CA LYS A 294 -13.59 26.80 23.09
C LYS A 294 -12.92 27.93 23.94
N VAL A 295 -12.17 28.86 23.31
CA VAL A 295 -11.58 30.03 24.03
C VAL A 295 -12.65 30.90 24.64
N LEU A 296 -13.70 31.23 23.90
CA LEU A 296 -14.82 32.01 24.45
C LEU A 296 -15.51 31.31 25.63
N SER A 297 -15.64 29.99 25.56
CA SER A 297 -16.18 29.19 26.68
C SER A 297 -15.33 29.33 27.94
N LEU A 298 -14.00 29.32 27.84
CA LEU A 298 -13.07 29.56 28.95
C LEU A 298 -13.26 30.98 29.52
N LYS A 299 -13.28 32.01 28.66
CA LYS A 299 -13.48 33.41 29.05
C LYS A 299 -14.84 33.60 29.75
N MET A 300 -15.90 32.96 29.22
CA MET A 300 -17.23 33.01 29.86
C MET A 300 -17.22 32.36 31.24
N LYS A 301 -16.53 31.24 31.44
CA LYS A 301 -16.36 30.59 32.75
C LYS A 301 -15.64 31.52 33.72
N PHE A 302 -14.57 32.18 33.29
CA PHE A 302 -13.83 33.17 34.07
C PHE A 302 -14.72 34.34 34.48
N TYR A 303 -15.37 35.01 33.51
CA TYR A 303 -16.23 36.16 33.78
C TYR A 303 -17.39 35.82 34.72
N ARG A 304 -18.00 34.64 34.58
CA ARG A 304 -19.05 34.16 35.46
C ARG A 304 -18.56 33.94 36.89
N LYS A 305 -17.35 33.35 37.05
CA LYS A 305 -16.72 33.13 38.36
C LYS A 305 -16.48 34.46 39.10
N HIS A 306 -16.04 35.48 38.37
CA HIS A 306 -15.72 36.81 38.93
C HIS A 306 -16.88 37.81 38.90
N ASN A 307 -18.13 37.37 38.59
CA ASN A 307 -19.32 38.23 38.51
C ASN A 307 -19.20 39.38 37.50
N GLN A 308 -18.41 39.24 36.45
CA GLN A 308 -18.22 40.22 35.38
C GLN A 308 -19.32 40.05 34.32
N ASN A 309 -20.53 40.53 34.63
CA ASN A 309 -21.72 40.23 33.81
C ASN A 309 -21.70 40.91 32.44
N ALA A 310 -21.10 42.08 32.29
CA ALA A 310 -21.04 42.79 31.01
C ALA A 310 -20.13 42.05 30.01
N GLU A 311 -18.95 41.64 30.43
CA GLU A 311 -17.98 40.88 29.67
C GLU A 311 -18.51 39.49 29.32
N TYR A 312 -19.21 38.84 30.27
CA TYR A 312 -19.90 37.56 30.03
C TYR A 312 -20.93 37.67 28.92
N LEU A 313 -21.82 38.71 28.94
CA LEU A 313 -22.85 38.88 27.92
C LEU A 313 -22.25 39.20 26.55
N GLN A 314 -21.16 39.97 26.48
CA GLN A 314 -20.44 40.24 25.24
C GLN A 314 -19.84 38.96 24.65
N ALA A 315 -19.15 38.16 25.47
CA ALA A 315 -18.58 36.89 25.07
C ALA A 315 -19.65 35.88 24.60
N ALA A 316 -20.80 35.84 25.30
CA ALA A 316 -21.93 34.99 24.96
C ALA A 316 -22.58 35.38 23.61
N GLY A 317 -22.68 36.68 23.31
CA GLY A 317 -23.17 37.16 22.02
C GLY A 317 -22.27 36.70 20.87
N LEU A 318 -20.96 36.87 21.02
CA LEU A 318 -19.98 36.41 20.03
C LEU A 318 -19.97 34.88 19.89
N TYR A 319 -20.08 34.16 20.99
CA TYR A 319 -20.21 32.71 21.02
C TYR A 319 -21.41 32.24 20.18
N TYR A 320 -22.56 32.87 20.33
CA TYR A 320 -23.76 32.54 19.58
C TYR A 320 -23.56 32.77 18.07
N GLU A 321 -23.03 33.93 17.66
CA GLU A 321 -22.78 34.25 16.25
C GLU A 321 -21.79 33.24 15.59
N LEU A 322 -20.72 32.90 16.32
CA LEU A 322 -19.75 31.93 15.83
C LEU A 322 -20.32 30.51 15.78
N SER A 323 -21.21 30.14 16.72
CA SER A 323 -21.87 28.83 16.73
C SER A 323 -22.73 28.62 15.48
N GLU A 324 -23.55 29.61 15.10
CA GLU A 324 -24.36 29.60 13.88
C GLU A 324 -23.47 29.39 12.63
N ARG A 325 -22.32 30.10 12.57
CA ARG A 325 -21.34 29.91 11.46
C ARG A 325 -20.72 28.52 11.45
N ASN A 326 -20.40 27.98 12.62
CA ASN A 326 -19.78 26.68 12.77
C ASN A 326 -20.69 25.55 12.24
N GLU A 327 -22.00 25.65 12.45
CA GLU A 327 -22.96 24.69 11.92
C GLU A 327 -22.93 24.63 10.38
N VAL A 328 -22.84 25.79 9.72
CA VAL A 328 -22.76 25.86 8.25
C VAL A 328 -21.46 25.22 7.75
N VAL A 329 -20.33 25.55 8.39
CA VAL A 329 -19.01 24.99 8.04
C VAL A 329 -19.00 23.46 8.20
N THR A 330 -19.52 22.97 9.32
CA THR A 330 -19.62 21.53 9.62
C THR A 330 -20.47 20.80 8.57
N ARG A 331 -21.61 21.36 8.18
CA ARG A 331 -22.48 20.79 7.15
C ARG A 331 -21.79 20.70 5.79
N ASN A 332 -21.10 21.76 5.37
CA ASN A 332 -20.36 21.79 4.11
C ASN A 332 -19.22 20.76 4.11
N MET A 333 -18.51 20.64 5.21
CA MET A 333 -17.42 19.68 5.38
C MET A 333 -17.92 18.24 5.28
N LEU A 334 -19.03 17.92 5.94
CA LEU A 334 -19.67 16.59 5.86
C LEU A 334 -20.10 16.27 4.41
N SER A 335 -20.71 17.23 3.70
CA SER A 335 -21.10 17.06 2.30
C SER A 335 -19.90 16.77 1.39
N SER A 336 -18.79 17.49 1.57
CA SER A 336 -17.55 17.28 0.81
C SER A 336 -16.95 15.91 1.08
N MET A 337 -16.89 15.48 2.35
CA MET A 337 -16.41 14.16 2.75
C MET A 337 -17.23 13.03 2.10
N ILE A 338 -18.56 13.12 2.15
CA ILE A 338 -19.44 12.12 1.53
C ILE A 338 -19.17 12.01 0.03
N THR A 339 -19.00 13.15 -0.65
CA THR A 339 -18.70 13.20 -2.09
C THR A 339 -17.35 12.58 -2.40
N LEU A 340 -16.31 12.94 -1.65
CA LEU A 340 -14.97 12.37 -1.79
C LEU A 340 -14.98 10.85 -1.62
N ARG A 341 -15.56 10.37 -0.53
CA ARG A 341 -15.67 8.93 -0.24
C ARG A 341 -16.33 8.16 -1.38
N LYS A 342 -17.47 8.66 -1.87
CA LYS A 342 -18.19 8.06 -2.99
C LYS A 342 -17.34 7.99 -4.26
N ASN A 343 -16.57 9.04 -4.55
CA ASN A 343 -15.70 9.09 -5.71
C ASN A 343 -14.55 8.07 -5.59
N LEU A 344 -13.87 8.01 -4.44
CA LEU A 344 -12.80 7.05 -4.18
C LEU A 344 -13.28 5.60 -4.26
N GLU A 345 -14.45 5.28 -3.66
CA GLU A 345 -15.03 3.94 -3.76
C GLU A 345 -15.34 3.55 -5.21
N ASN A 346 -15.90 4.47 -5.99
CA ASN A 346 -16.20 4.22 -7.40
C ASN A 346 -14.93 3.98 -8.23
N MET A 347 -13.88 4.77 -7.99
CA MET A 347 -12.58 4.62 -8.64
C MET A 347 -11.94 3.26 -8.30
N ARG A 348 -11.88 2.88 -7.02
CA ARG A 348 -11.35 1.59 -6.57
C ARG A 348 -12.11 0.41 -7.17
N LYS A 349 -13.46 0.47 -7.20
CA LYS A 349 -14.31 -0.55 -7.85
C LYS A 349 -14.05 -0.64 -9.36
N ALA A 350 -13.90 0.48 -10.05
CA ALA A 350 -13.60 0.50 -11.48
C ALA A 350 -12.22 -0.11 -11.78
N ARG A 351 -11.19 0.22 -10.97
CA ARG A 351 -9.84 -0.36 -11.07
C ARG A 351 -9.88 -1.88 -10.90
N MET A 352 -10.44 -2.38 -9.80
CA MET A 352 -10.57 -3.82 -9.56
C MET A 352 -11.29 -4.55 -10.71
N LYS A 353 -12.32 -3.93 -11.29
CA LYS A 353 -13.01 -4.50 -12.45
C LYS A 353 -12.14 -4.53 -13.70
N ALA A 354 -11.34 -3.49 -13.92
CA ALA A 354 -10.40 -3.43 -15.06
C ALA A 354 -9.27 -4.47 -14.90
N GLU A 355 -8.67 -4.58 -13.74
CA GLU A 355 -7.64 -5.59 -13.41
C GLU A 355 -8.16 -7.01 -13.63
N ARG A 356 -9.35 -7.32 -13.08
CA ARG A 356 -9.97 -8.64 -13.28
C ARG A 356 -10.23 -8.94 -14.76
N LYS A 357 -10.65 -7.90 -15.54
CA LYS A 357 -10.85 -8.06 -16.98
C LYS A 357 -9.53 -8.31 -17.69
N ASN A 358 -8.45 -7.62 -17.30
CA ASN A 358 -7.12 -7.80 -17.88
C ASN A 358 -6.58 -9.20 -17.60
N LEU A 359 -6.70 -9.71 -16.37
CA LEU A 359 -6.32 -11.09 -16.03
C LEU A 359 -7.05 -12.11 -16.90
N VAL A 360 -8.37 -11.99 -17.05
CA VAL A 360 -9.16 -12.89 -17.91
C VAL A 360 -8.74 -12.79 -19.39
N LEU A 361 -8.38 -11.57 -19.87
CA LEU A 361 -7.88 -11.39 -21.24
C LEU A 361 -6.51 -12.02 -21.42
N GLN A 362 -5.62 -11.90 -20.43
CA GLN A 362 -4.29 -12.52 -20.42
C GLN A 362 -4.39 -14.04 -20.44
N GLU A 363 -5.19 -14.65 -19.55
CA GLU A 363 -5.43 -16.10 -19.55
C GLU A 363 -5.93 -16.61 -20.91
N ARG A 364 -6.89 -15.87 -21.53
CA ARG A 364 -7.38 -16.22 -22.88
C ARG A 364 -6.34 -16.04 -23.98
N SER A 365 -5.41 -15.11 -23.80
CA SER A 365 -4.32 -14.86 -24.77
C SER A 365 -3.20 -15.88 -24.67
N GLU A 366 -3.05 -16.62 -23.56
CA GLU A 366 -1.98 -17.58 -23.31
C GLU A 366 -2.37 -19.03 -23.57
N GLN A 367 -3.67 -19.33 -23.77
CA GLN A 367 -4.18 -20.66 -23.98
C GLN A 367 -4.62 -20.93 -25.43
N ASP A 368 -4.49 -22.17 -25.89
CA ASP A 368 -5.10 -22.64 -27.12
C ASP A 368 -6.61 -22.84 -26.90
N PRO A 369 -7.49 -22.28 -27.77
CA PRO A 369 -8.93 -22.29 -27.54
C PRO A 369 -9.57 -23.67 -27.65
N LEU A 370 -8.97 -24.61 -28.39
CA LEU A 370 -9.47 -25.98 -28.57
C LEU A 370 -9.05 -26.89 -27.43
N THR A 371 -7.74 -26.95 -27.17
CA THR A 371 -7.16 -27.94 -26.24
C THR A 371 -7.01 -27.41 -24.81
N ARG A 372 -7.11 -26.10 -24.60
CA ARG A 372 -6.87 -25.40 -23.32
C ARG A 372 -5.43 -25.51 -22.79
N MET A 373 -4.54 -26.13 -23.50
CA MET A 373 -3.09 -26.10 -23.23
C MET A 373 -2.55 -24.67 -23.39
N ALA A 374 -1.34 -24.42 -22.89
CA ALA A 374 -0.61 -23.21 -23.25
C ALA A 374 -0.50 -23.12 -24.80
N ASN A 375 -0.62 -21.90 -25.32
CA ASN A 375 -0.41 -21.66 -26.73
C ASN A 375 1.06 -21.34 -27.05
N ARG A 376 1.38 -21.13 -28.33
CA ARG A 376 2.73 -20.82 -28.77
C ARG A 376 3.32 -19.55 -28.11
N PHE A 377 2.48 -18.57 -27.77
CA PHE A 377 2.94 -17.34 -27.11
C PHE A 377 3.47 -17.65 -25.70
N ARG A 378 2.67 -18.34 -24.89
CA ARG A 378 3.06 -18.75 -23.53
C ARG A 378 4.24 -19.75 -23.52
N LEU A 379 4.33 -20.61 -24.55
CA LEU A 379 5.47 -21.50 -24.73
C LEU A 379 6.78 -20.72 -24.88
N ASN A 380 6.80 -19.66 -25.70
CA ASN A 380 8.00 -18.87 -25.91
C ASN A 380 8.49 -18.22 -24.62
N ASP A 381 7.58 -17.59 -23.87
CA ASP A 381 7.90 -16.94 -22.61
C ASP A 381 8.45 -17.95 -21.59
N TYR A 382 7.76 -19.09 -21.42
CA TYR A 382 8.19 -20.13 -20.48
C TYR A 382 9.55 -20.73 -20.88
N ALA A 383 9.78 -20.98 -22.17
CA ALA A 383 11.03 -21.51 -22.65
C ALA A 383 12.21 -20.59 -22.36
N GLU A 384 12.06 -19.28 -22.53
CA GLU A 384 13.09 -18.29 -22.20
C GLU A 384 13.38 -18.25 -20.69
N GLU A 385 12.34 -18.26 -19.84
CA GLU A 385 12.47 -18.29 -18.39
C GLU A 385 13.23 -19.53 -17.90
N VAL A 386 12.82 -20.72 -18.35
CA VAL A 386 13.45 -21.99 -17.95
C VAL A 386 14.89 -22.07 -18.46
N PHE A 387 15.16 -21.62 -19.69
CA PHE A 387 16.51 -21.62 -20.23
C PHE A 387 17.46 -20.70 -19.47
N ALA A 388 17.04 -19.47 -19.16
CA ALA A 388 17.83 -18.53 -18.36
C ALA A 388 18.19 -19.13 -17.00
N TYR A 389 17.20 -19.68 -16.30
CA TYR A 389 17.39 -20.31 -15.00
C TYR A 389 18.31 -21.53 -15.07
N SER A 390 18.15 -22.36 -16.11
CA SER A 390 18.93 -23.58 -16.28
C SER A 390 20.39 -23.30 -16.67
N GLN A 391 20.65 -22.23 -17.42
CA GLN A 391 22.01 -21.78 -17.73
C GLN A 391 22.76 -21.26 -16.50
N GLU A 392 22.07 -20.55 -15.60
CA GLU A 392 22.67 -20.00 -14.38
C GLU A 392 22.98 -21.08 -13.34
N ASN A 393 22.23 -22.18 -13.34
CA ASN A 393 22.29 -23.21 -12.30
C ASN A 393 22.83 -24.55 -12.80
N ASP A 394 23.31 -24.65 -14.06
CA ASP A 394 23.79 -25.88 -14.72
C ASP A 394 22.76 -27.03 -14.67
N ILE A 395 21.46 -26.71 -14.85
CA ILE A 395 20.35 -27.66 -14.77
C ILE A 395 20.05 -28.23 -16.17
N PRO A 396 19.91 -29.56 -16.33
CA PRO A 396 19.56 -30.15 -17.63
C PRO A 396 18.10 -29.86 -17.99
N VAL A 397 17.85 -29.63 -19.28
CA VAL A 397 16.53 -29.43 -19.88
C VAL A 397 16.31 -30.48 -20.99
N ALA A 398 15.10 -31.05 -21.01
CA ALA A 398 14.61 -31.80 -22.16
C ALA A 398 13.50 -31.00 -22.84
N MET A 399 13.64 -30.77 -24.13
CA MET A 399 12.63 -30.14 -24.97
C MET A 399 12.15 -31.16 -26.03
N GLU A 400 10.87 -31.45 -25.99
CA GLU A 400 10.22 -32.42 -26.84
C GLU A 400 9.25 -31.72 -27.79
N ILE A 401 9.28 -32.10 -29.05
CA ILE A 401 8.25 -31.79 -30.04
C ILE A 401 7.63 -33.08 -30.55
N LEU A 402 6.33 -33.12 -30.66
CA LEU A 402 5.59 -34.28 -31.14
C LEU A 402 4.49 -33.86 -32.12
N ASP A 403 4.14 -34.84 -32.98
CA ASP A 403 3.14 -34.66 -34.03
C ASP A 403 2.32 -35.94 -34.19
N ILE A 404 1.04 -35.79 -34.54
CA ILE A 404 0.13 -36.91 -34.73
C ILE A 404 0.33 -37.51 -36.10
N ASP A 405 0.65 -38.79 -36.14
CA ASP A 405 0.93 -39.49 -37.40
C ASP A 405 -0.32 -39.54 -38.30
N TYR A 406 -0.14 -39.12 -39.55
CA TYR A 406 -1.19 -39.12 -40.57
C TYR A 406 -2.45 -38.36 -40.18
N PHE A 407 -2.33 -37.27 -39.39
CA PHE A 407 -3.47 -36.49 -38.88
C PHE A 407 -4.27 -35.85 -40.03
N LYS A 408 -3.63 -35.47 -41.13
CA LYS A 408 -4.33 -34.96 -42.29
C LYS A 408 -5.29 -36.02 -42.87
N GLU A 409 -4.79 -37.26 -43.07
CA GLU A 409 -5.59 -38.40 -43.53
C GLU A 409 -6.71 -38.74 -42.55
N TYR A 410 -6.46 -38.56 -41.27
CA TYR A 410 -7.50 -38.70 -40.24
C TYR A 410 -8.62 -37.69 -40.46
N ASN A 411 -8.32 -36.41 -40.59
CA ASN A 411 -9.29 -35.34 -40.83
C ASN A 411 -10.05 -35.54 -42.15
N ASP A 412 -9.32 -35.91 -43.23
CA ASP A 412 -9.90 -36.11 -44.56
C ASP A 412 -10.92 -37.26 -44.58
N ASN A 413 -10.77 -38.28 -43.74
CA ASN A 413 -11.64 -39.46 -43.72
C ASN A 413 -12.69 -39.45 -42.59
N TYR A 414 -12.39 -38.88 -41.41
CA TYR A 414 -13.31 -38.87 -40.27
C TYR A 414 -13.97 -37.48 -40.02
N GLY A 415 -13.47 -36.45 -40.71
CA GLY A 415 -13.96 -35.07 -40.60
C GLY A 415 -13.32 -34.28 -39.46
N HIS A 416 -13.32 -32.95 -39.59
CA HIS A 416 -12.65 -32.05 -38.65
C HIS A 416 -13.16 -32.13 -37.22
N GLN A 417 -14.43 -32.48 -37.00
CA GLN A 417 -14.98 -32.61 -35.63
C GLN A 417 -14.34 -33.81 -34.90
N GLU A 418 -14.09 -34.91 -35.58
CA GLU A 418 -13.40 -36.04 -34.97
C GLU A 418 -11.90 -35.73 -34.82
N GLY A 419 -11.29 -34.96 -35.76
CA GLY A 419 -9.96 -34.43 -35.57
C GLY A 419 -9.81 -33.54 -34.35
N ASP A 420 -10.77 -32.64 -34.10
CA ASP A 420 -10.79 -31.81 -32.89
C ASP A 420 -10.88 -32.65 -31.60
N ARG A 421 -11.71 -33.71 -31.61
CA ARG A 421 -11.78 -34.65 -30.47
C ARG A 421 -10.47 -35.43 -30.29
N CYS A 422 -9.82 -35.81 -31.37
CA CYS A 422 -8.51 -36.45 -31.36
C CYS A 422 -7.48 -35.52 -30.69
N LEU A 423 -7.39 -34.28 -31.16
CA LEU A 423 -6.49 -33.27 -30.59
C LEU A 423 -6.73 -33.04 -29.08
N VAL A 424 -7.99 -32.93 -28.64
CA VAL A 424 -8.34 -32.76 -27.24
C VAL A 424 -7.94 -34.00 -26.41
N SER A 425 -8.16 -35.21 -26.94
CA SER A 425 -7.79 -36.46 -26.24
C SER A 425 -6.28 -36.59 -26.04
N ILE A 426 -5.51 -36.29 -27.09
CA ILE A 426 -4.05 -36.30 -27.02
C ILE A 426 -3.54 -35.20 -26.08
N ALA A 427 -4.08 -33.97 -26.17
CA ALA A 427 -3.73 -32.88 -25.30
C ALA A 427 -3.95 -33.24 -23.81
N ASN A 428 -5.09 -33.87 -23.47
CA ASN A 428 -5.34 -34.32 -22.11
C ASN A 428 -4.34 -35.39 -21.65
N THR A 429 -3.96 -36.30 -22.56
CA THR A 429 -2.96 -37.34 -22.28
C THR A 429 -1.60 -36.74 -21.98
N ILE A 430 -1.19 -35.73 -22.78
CA ILE A 430 0.05 -34.98 -22.59
C ILE A 430 0.00 -34.25 -21.24
N CYS A 431 -1.05 -33.47 -20.97
CA CYS A 431 -1.18 -32.70 -19.73
C CYS A 431 -1.07 -33.60 -18.50
N ASN A 432 -1.75 -34.74 -18.48
CA ASN A 432 -1.71 -35.68 -17.35
C ASN A 432 -0.29 -36.22 -17.10
N LEU A 433 0.45 -36.59 -18.13
CA LEU A 433 1.83 -37.05 -17.99
C LEU A 433 2.76 -35.92 -17.52
N VAL A 434 2.60 -34.75 -18.10
CA VAL A 434 3.45 -33.58 -17.81
C VAL A 434 3.22 -33.07 -16.40
N GLU A 435 1.99 -33.12 -15.88
CA GLU A 435 1.67 -32.80 -14.48
C GLU A 435 2.33 -33.79 -13.51
N GLU A 436 2.32 -35.09 -13.81
CA GLU A 436 3.04 -36.13 -13.04
C GLU A 436 4.57 -35.92 -13.03
N ALA A 437 5.11 -35.34 -14.10
CA ALA A 437 6.54 -35.11 -14.31
C ALA A 437 7.01 -33.68 -13.96
N GLU A 438 6.13 -32.83 -13.41
CA GLU A 438 6.37 -31.42 -13.11
C GLU A 438 6.93 -30.61 -14.31
N GLY A 439 6.44 -30.92 -15.53
CA GLY A 439 6.87 -30.28 -16.77
C GLY A 439 5.90 -29.19 -17.22
N PHE A 440 6.16 -28.66 -18.42
CA PHE A 440 5.31 -27.70 -19.12
C PHE A 440 4.94 -28.23 -20.49
N CYS A 441 3.70 -28.01 -20.95
CA CYS A 441 3.26 -28.41 -22.28
C CYS A 441 2.42 -27.35 -22.97
N ALA A 442 2.55 -27.29 -24.30
CA ALA A 442 1.85 -26.33 -25.14
C ALA A 442 1.44 -26.94 -26.47
N ARG A 443 0.37 -26.42 -27.06
CA ARG A 443 0.08 -26.69 -28.49
C ARG A 443 0.82 -25.66 -29.33
N TYR A 444 1.75 -26.15 -30.17
CA TYR A 444 2.57 -25.31 -31.02
C TYR A 444 1.82 -24.81 -32.27
N GLY A 445 1.00 -25.67 -32.87
CA GLY A 445 0.09 -25.34 -33.96
C GLY A 445 -0.38 -26.60 -34.72
N GLY A 446 -1.57 -26.56 -35.28
CA GLY A 446 -2.12 -27.73 -35.97
C GLY A 446 -2.21 -28.97 -35.10
N ASP A 447 -1.41 -29.98 -35.46
CA ASP A 447 -1.25 -31.29 -34.81
C ASP A 447 0.07 -31.40 -34.01
N GLU A 448 0.80 -30.28 -33.86
CA GLU A 448 2.09 -30.24 -33.19
C GLU A 448 1.96 -29.75 -31.74
N PHE A 449 2.62 -30.46 -30.82
CA PHE A 449 2.71 -30.13 -29.41
C PHE A 449 4.16 -30.05 -28.95
N VAL A 450 4.44 -29.21 -27.96
CA VAL A 450 5.79 -29.07 -27.37
C VAL A 450 5.70 -29.30 -25.87
N ILE A 451 6.68 -30.04 -25.33
CA ILE A 451 6.82 -30.29 -23.91
C ILE A 451 8.22 -29.87 -23.46
N ILE A 452 8.32 -29.27 -22.28
CA ILE A 452 9.59 -28.86 -21.65
C ILE A 452 9.65 -29.47 -20.26
N TYR A 453 10.73 -30.20 -20.01
CA TYR A 453 11.06 -30.75 -18.70
C TYR A 453 12.38 -30.12 -18.23
N ALA A 454 12.39 -29.53 -17.05
CA ALA A 454 13.58 -29.03 -16.37
C ALA A 454 14.04 -30.02 -15.28
N ASN A 455 15.35 -30.05 -15.03
CA ASN A 455 15.97 -30.90 -14.01
C ASN A 455 15.67 -32.41 -14.16
N VAL A 456 15.72 -32.90 -15.41
CA VAL A 456 15.51 -34.32 -15.74
C VAL A 456 16.76 -34.95 -16.30
N THR A 457 17.00 -36.22 -15.97
CA THR A 457 18.09 -36.97 -16.61
C THR A 457 17.70 -37.41 -18.04
N ARG A 458 18.67 -37.82 -18.82
CA ARG A 458 18.43 -38.35 -20.17
C ARG A 458 17.54 -39.58 -20.14
N GLU A 459 17.76 -40.48 -19.18
CA GLU A 459 16.98 -41.70 -18.99
C GLU A 459 15.53 -41.38 -18.63
N GLN A 460 15.29 -40.35 -17.83
CA GLN A 460 13.94 -39.86 -17.53
C GLN A 460 13.25 -39.29 -18.77
N ALA A 461 13.96 -38.50 -19.60
CA ALA A 461 13.40 -37.97 -20.84
C ALA A 461 13.02 -39.11 -21.82
N VAL A 462 13.86 -40.14 -21.93
CA VAL A 462 13.55 -41.36 -22.71
C VAL A 462 12.32 -42.07 -22.15
N SER A 463 12.24 -42.22 -20.83
CA SER A 463 11.09 -42.87 -20.15
C SER A 463 9.79 -42.09 -20.37
N PHE A 464 9.83 -40.77 -20.33
CA PHE A 464 8.64 -39.93 -20.55
C PHE A 464 8.15 -40.05 -22.01
N ALA A 465 9.05 -40.01 -22.98
CA ALA A 465 8.69 -40.17 -24.40
C ALA A 465 8.05 -41.54 -24.66
N GLU A 466 8.62 -42.64 -24.13
CA GLU A 466 8.02 -43.97 -24.24
C GLU A 466 6.69 -44.10 -23.54
N GLU A 467 6.55 -43.53 -22.31
CA GLU A 467 5.29 -43.54 -21.56
C GLU A 467 4.20 -42.74 -22.29
N LEU A 468 4.54 -41.59 -22.87
CA LEU A 468 3.57 -40.81 -23.65
C LEU A 468 3.09 -41.60 -24.87
N ARG A 469 4.02 -42.22 -25.62
CA ARG A 469 3.70 -43.09 -26.74
C ARG A 469 2.72 -44.21 -26.32
N ARG A 470 3.01 -44.89 -25.22
CA ARG A 470 2.20 -45.96 -24.67
C ARG A 470 0.81 -45.48 -24.27
N ARG A 471 0.70 -44.31 -23.61
CA ARG A 471 -0.58 -43.74 -23.20
C ARG A 471 -1.44 -43.32 -24.39
N VAL A 472 -0.83 -42.77 -25.45
CA VAL A 472 -1.56 -42.43 -26.68
C VAL A 472 -2.05 -43.70 -27.38
N LEU A 473 -1.25 -44.77 -27.49
CA LEU A 473 -1.68 -46.03 -28.04
C LEU A 473 -2.82 -46.66 -27.23
N ALA A 474 -2.80 -46.52 -25.91
CA ALA A 474 -3.83 -47.02 -25.03
C ALA A 474 -5.19 -46.27 -25.15
N LEU A 475 -5.26 -45.16 -25.86
CA LEU A 475 -6.51 -44.51 -26.24
C LEU A 475 -7.32 -45.35 -27.25
N GLU A 476 -6.66 -46.26 -27.99
CA GLU A 476 -7.26 -47.14 -29.01
C GLU A 476 -8.13 -46.36 -30.03
N MET A 477 -7.80 -45.10 -30.30
CA MET A 477 -8.54 -44.28 -31.26
C MET A 477 -8.36 -44.79 -32.66
N GLU A 478 -9.43 -45.29 -33.31
CA GLU A 478 -9.39 -45.91 -34.60
C GLU A 478 -8.87 -44.98 -35.70
N HIS A 479 -7.84 -45.42 -36.47
CA HIS A 479 -7.30 -44.75 -37.64
C HIS A 479 -7.00 -45.74 -38.78
N ARG A 480 -8.05 -46.26 -39.43
CA ARG A 480 -7.94 -47.30 -40.48
C ARG A 480 -7.14 -46.87 -41.70
N PHE A 481 -6.96 -45.57 -41.89
CA PHE A 481 -6.25 -44.99 -43.05
C PHE A 481 -4.79 -44.65 -42.72
N SER A 482 -4.35 -44.84 -41.50
CA SER A 482 -2.96 -44.67 -41.11
C SER A 482 -2.10 -45.79 -41.70
N LYS A 483 -0.92 -45.42 -42.17
CA LYS A 483 0.09 -46.41 -42.67
C LYS A 483 1.02 -46.88 -41.54
N ALA A 484 0.93 -46.31 -40.33
CA ALA A 484 1.72 -46.74 -39.18
C ALA A 484 1.02 -47.89 -38.44
N LEU A 485 -0.14 -47.67 -37.85
CA LEU A 485 -1.00 -48.62 -37.14
C LEU A 485 -2.45 -48.27 -37.41
N PRO A 486 -3.41 -49.22 -37.27
CA PRO A 486 -4.85 -48.95 -37.47
C PRO A 486 -5.47 -48.10 -36.35
N VAL A 487 -4.65 -47.44 -35.55
CA VAL A 487 -5.01 -46.51 -34.47
C VAL A 487 -4.19 -45.24 -34.58
N VAL A 488 -4.63 -44.20 -33.89
CA VAL A 488 -3.89 -42.92 -33.80
C VAL A 488 -2.58 -43.13 -33.06
N THR A 489 -1.49 -42.66 -33.67
CA THR A 489 -0.14 -42.72 -33.11
C THR A 489 0.52 -41.34 -33.14
N ILE A 490 1.61 -41.20 -32.41
CA ILE A 490 2.44 -40.01 -32.38
C ILE A 490 3.89 -40.32 -32.70
N SER A 491 4.54 -39.37 -33.33
CA SER A 491 6.02 -39.36 -33.52
C SER A 491 6.59 -38.26 -32.63
N GLN A 492 7.74 -38.53 -31.98
CA GLN A 492 8.31 -37.64 -30.96
C GLN A 492 9.81 -37.42 -31.23
N GLY A 493 10.24 -36.17 -31.11
CA GLY A 493 11.66 -35.78 -31.12
C GLY A 493 12.01 -35.05 -29.83
N VAL A 494 13.06 -35.47 -29.15
CA VAL A 494 13.46 -34.92 -27.84
C VAL A 494 14.92 -34.49 -27.88
N CYS A 495 15.19 -33.23 -27.63
CA CYS A 495 16.54 -32.72 -27.37
C CYS A 495 16.75 -32.59 -25.86
N TRP A 496 17.79 -33.28 -25.35
CA TRP A 496 18.20 -33.21 -23.96
C TRP A 496 19.61 -32.64 -23.84
N GLY A 497 19.83 -31.77 -22.83
CA GLY A 497 21.16 -31.25 -22.55
C GLY A 497 21.14 -30.16 -21.45
N ILE A 498 22.35 -29.76 -21.04
CA ILE A 498 22.52 -28.60 -20.13
C ILE A 498 22.74 -27.38 -21.03
N PRO A 499 21.88 -26.37 -20.97
CA PRO A 499 22.02 -25.13 -21.76
C PRO A 499 23.33 -24.42 -21.39
N ARG A 500 24.19 -24.14 -22.39
CA ARG A 500 25.45 -23.42 -22.20
C ARG A 500 25.31 -21.96 -22.63
N LYS A 501 26.23 -21.12 -22.16
CA LYS A 501 26.29 -19.72 -22.56
C LYS A 501 26.40 -19.60 -24.09
N GLY A 502 25.38 -19.02 -24.72
CA GLY A 502 25.27 -18.92 -26.18
C GLY A 502 24.19 -19.81 -26.80
N ASN A 503 23.66 -20.81 -26.08
CA ASN A 503 22.49 -21.56 -26.54
C ASN A 503 21.20 -20.73 -26.27
N ARG A 504 20.25 -20.83 -27.19
CA ARG A 504 18.89 -20.31 -27.05
C ARG A 504 17.90 -21.47 -26.96
N SER A 505 16.74 -21.23 -26.38
CA SER A 505 15.65 -22.21 -26.32
C SER A 505 15.30 -22.80 -27.69
N TRP A 506 15.34 -21.96 -28.72
CA TRP A 506 15.13 -22.36 -30.14
C TRP A 506 16.14 -23.32 -30.68
N ASP A 507 17.37 -23.36 -30.22
CA ASP A 507 18.39 -24.31 -30.66
C ASP A 507 18.02 -25.74 -30.24
N PHE A 508 17.46 -25.89 -29.00
CA PHE A 508 16.95 -27.17 -28.49
C PHE A 508 15.67 -27.59 -29.20
N LEU A 509 14.75 -26.67 -29.47
CA LEU A 509 13.51 -26.98 -30.20
C LEU A 509 13.83 -27.42 -31.64
N HIS A 510 14.78 -26.75 -32.30
CA HIS A 510 15.20 -27.11 -33.64
C HIS A 510 15.89 -28.50 -33.68
N ALA A 511 16.72 -28.80 -32.68
CA ALA A 511 17.33 -30.13 -32.56
C ALA A 511 16.26 -31.21 -32.32
N ALA A 512 15.26 -30.95 -31.50
CA ALA A 512 14.13 -31.85 -31.29
C ALA A 512 13.31 -32.05 -32.58
N ASP A 513 13.07 -31.00 -33.38
CA ASP A 513 12.37 -31.08 -34.66
C ASP A 513 13.13 -31.95 -35.67
N ASN A 514 14.46 -31.82 -35.74
CA ASN A 514 15.30 -32.69 -36.55
C ASN A 514 15.17 -34.19 -36.16
N MET A 515 15.06 -34.46 -34.86
CA MET A 515 14.81 -35.81 -34.33
C MET A 515 13.42 -36.31 -34.68
N LEU A 516 12.39 -35.48 -34.57
CA LEU A 516 11.02 -35.78 -34.99
C LEU A 516 10.98 -36.13 -36.49
N TYR A 517 11.68 -35.35 -37.32
CA TYR A 517 11.77 -35.61 -38.74
C TYR A 517 12.38 -37.00 -39.03
N ARG A 518 13.44 -37.40 -38.31
CA ARG A 518 14.03 -38.75 -38.42
C ARG A 518 13.00 -39.84 -38.10
N VAL A 519 12.25 -39.67 -36.99
CA VAL A 519 11.19 -40.63 -36.62
C VAL A 519 10.13 -40.72 -37.70
N LYS A 520 9.61 -39.61 -38.21
CA LYS A 520 8.61 -39.59 -39.29
C LYS A 520 9.09 -40.27 -40.59
N LYS A 521 10.39 -40.18 -40.87
CA LYS A 521 10.99 -40.75 -42.07
C LYS A 521 11.22 -42.28 -41.99
N PHE A 522 11.60 -42.79 -40.82
CA PHE A 522 12.09 -44.16 -40.71
C PHE A 522 11.10 -45.14 -40.05
N SER A 523 10.29 -44.71 -39.08
CA SER A 523 9.48 -45.65 -38.31
C SER A 523 8.05 -45.17 -38.06
N ARG A 524 7.84 -43.85 -37.75
CA ARG A 524 6.61 -43.34 -37.09
C ARG A 524 6.25 -44.14 -35.84
N ASN A 525 5.23 -43.72 -35.10
CA ASN A 525 4.84 -44.32 -33.82
C ASN A 525 6.05 -44.63 -32.92
N ASN A 526 6.95 -43.67 -32.81
CA ASN A 526 8.22 -43.85 -32.13
C ASN A 526 8.76 -42.52 -31.61
N TYR A 527 9.86 -42.55 -30.88
CA TYR A 527 10.59 -41.40 -30.41
C TYR A 527 12.07 -41.45 -30.77
N CYS A 528 12.70 -40.28 -30.77
CA CYS A 528 14.14 -40.12 -30.95
C CYS A 528 14.64 -39.11 -29.93
N VAL A 529 15.60 -39.50 -29.07
CA VAL A 529 16.20 -38.66 -28.04
C VAL A 529 17.68 -38.45 -28.31
N GLY A 530 18.15 -37.22 -28.34
CA GLY A 530 19.53 -36.86 -28.55
C GLY A 530 19.94 -35.54 -27.94
N GLY A 531 21.21 -35.13 -28.11
CA GLY A 531 21.73 -33.84 -27.68
C GLY A 531 21.68 -32.78 -28.80
N LEU A 532 22.20 -31.57 -28.51
CA LEU A 532 22.31 -30.49 -29.48
C LEU A 532 23.22 -30.82 -30.67
N ASP A 533 24.31 -31.58 -30.43
CA ASP A 533 25.24 -32.01 -31.49
C ASP A 533 24.74 -33.32 -32.10
N GLU A 534 24.28 -33.25 -33.33
CA GLU A 534 23.62 -34.37 -34.06
C GLU A 534 24.48 -35.66 -34.24
N THR A 535 25.70 -35.66 -33.76
CA THR A 535 26.70 -36.72 -34.04
C THR A 535 26.90 -37.72 -32.90
N GLU A 536 26.38 -37.48 -31.68
CA GLU A 536 26.64 -38.36 -30.55
C GLU A 536 25.33 -38.89 -29.90
N ASP A 537 25.30 -40.23 -29.71
CA ASP A 537 24.33 -40.99 -28.91
C ASP A 537 22.83 -40.68 -29.09
N VAL A 538 22.29 -41.05 -30.23
CA VAL A 538 20.84 -40.98 -30.47
C VAL A 538 20.18 -42.28 -29.97
N THR A 539 19.22 -42.16 -29.06
CA THR A 539 18.38 -43.27 -28.59
C THR A 539 17.08 -43.28 -29.38
N MET A 540 16.79 -44.37 -30.08
CA MET A 540 15.48 -44.58 -30.73
C MET A 540 14.70 -45.67 -29.98
N GLY A 541 13.38 -45.50 -29.88
CA GLY A 541 12.51 -46.54 -29.36
C GLY A 541 12.54 -47.78 -30.25
N THR A 542 12.33 -48.96 -29.67
CA THR A 542 12.17 -50.21 -30.44
C THR A 542 10.82 -50.20 -31.13
N ALA A 543 10.81 -50.40 -32.45
CA ALA A 543 9.58 -50.58 -33.20
C ALA A 543 8.87 -51.86 -32.67
N LEU A 544 7.59 -51.70 -32.28
CA LEU A 544 6.72 -52.80 -31.92
C LEU A 544 6.24 -53.49 -33.20
#